data_9e8e40d2d91e2303efd0695bfab857f7
#
_entry.id   9e8e40d2d91e2303efd0695bfab857f7
#
_cell.length_a   1.000
_cell.length_b   1.000
_cell.length_c   1.000
_cell.angle_alpha   90.00
_cell.angle_beta   90.00
_cell.angle_gamma   90.00
#
_symmetry.space_group_name_H-M   'P 1'
#
loop_
_entity.id
_entity.type
_entity.pdbx_description
1 polymer ?
#
loop_
_entity_poly.entity_id
_entity_poly.type
_entity_poly.pdbx_seq_one_letter_code
_entity_poly.pdbx_strand_id
1 'polypeptide(L)'
;TWQARLSCQDLLTAMQNQGFMHAGVSLYTTKKGKKLDATYLLHPGEPFVIGKVKYEVEDEHIQQLLHLDNPDNQQIKPGMRFTVETLDNERRRISSLLTNDGYFRFHKDFIQFSADTIAGQKDIALTLHLMKYKANSNAPEVDHPRYEIRNINYLSNDSDRIHLRHQVLLNATALREGRPYSDAAS
;
A
#
# COMPACT_ATOMS: atom_id res chain seq x y z
N THR A 1 -14.32 -28.29 -17.71
CA THR A 1 -15.40 -27.28 -17.72
C THR A 1 -14.80 -25.87 -17.59
N TRP A 2 -15.51 -24.83 -18.05
CA TRP A 2 -15.09 -23.45 -17.99
C TRP A 2 -14.75 -23.00 -16.55
N GLN A 3 -15.58 -23.34 -15.57
CA GLN A 3 -15.35 -23.05 -14.15
C GLN A 3 -14.04 -23.66 -13.60
N ALA A 4 -13.71 -24.88 -13.98
CA ALA A 4 -12.46 -25.51 -13.54
C ALA A 4 -11.20 -24.84 -14.13
N ARG A 5 -11.31 -24.24 -15.32
CA ARG A 5 -10.21 -23.43 -15.89
C ARG A 5 -10.05 -22.09 -15.22
N LEU A 6 -11.16 -21.43 -14.82
CA LEU A 6 -11.09 -20.23 -13.99
C LEU A 6 -10.38 -20.51 -12.67
N SER A 7 -10.74 -21.60 -12.00
CA SER A 7 -10.08 -22.01 -10.76
C SER A 7 -8.56 -22.24 -10.94
N CYS A 8 -8.11 -22.75 -12.10
CA CYS A 8 -6.68 -22.84 -12.40
C CYS A 8 -6.02 -21.45 -12.42
N GLN A 9 -6.66 -20.48 -13.05
CA GLN A 9 -6.14 -19.11 -13.11
C GLN A 9 -6.09 -18.46 -11.74
N ASP A 10 -7.14 -18.64 -10.93
CA ASP A 10 -7.20 -18.11 -9.56
C ASP A 10 -6.10 -18.72 -8.68
N LEU A 11 -5.89 -20.04 -8.76
CA LEU A 11 -4.83 -20.75 -8.05
C LEU A 11 -3.44 -20.26 -8.48
N LEU A 12 -3.23 -20.07 -9.78
CA LEU A 12 -1.98 -19.55 -10.33
C LEU A 12 -1.71 -18.14 -9.78
N THR A 13 -2.71 -17.26 -9.85
CA THR A 13 -2.62 -15.89 -9.33
C THR A 13 -2.34 -15.88 -7.82
N ALA A 14 -3.01 -16.75 -7.06
CA ALA A 14 -2.76 -16.88 -5.63
C ALA A 14 -1.31 -17.28 -5.31
N MET A 15 -0.73 -18.23 -6.06
CA MET A 15 0.66 -18.62 -5.91
C MET A 15 1.63 -17.49 -6.31
N GLN A 16 1.36 -16.79 -7.40
CA GLN A 16 2.17 -15.63 -7.83
C GLN A 16 2.14 -14.52 -6.78
N ASN A 17 0.98 -14.22 -6.20
CA ASN A 17 0.84 -13.24 -5.10
C ASN A 17 1.66 -13.63 -3.87
N GLN A 18 1.96 -14.91 -3.68
CA GLN A 18 2.82 -15.44 -2.62
C GLN A 18 4.30 -15.55 -3.03
N GLY A 19 4.67 -14.97 -4.18
CA GLY A 19 6.05 -14.91 -4.66
C GLY A 19 6.51 -16.08 -5.52
N PHE A 20 5.64 -17.02 -5.86
CA PHE A 20 5.95 -18.15 -6.75
C PHE A 20 5.71 -17.76 -8.21
N MET A 21 6.59 -16.90 -8.76
CA MET A 21 6.38 -16.31 -10.09
C MET A 21 6.39 -17.32 -11.23
N HIS A 22 7.08 -18.45 -11.07
CA HIS A 22 7.15 -19.55 -12.05
C HIS A 22 6.20 -20.69 -11.72
N ALA A 23 5.18 -20.43 -10.88
CA ALA A 23 4.19 -21.43 -10.54
C ALA A 23 3.43 -21.94 -11.78
N GLY A 24 3.00 -23.19 -11.72
CA GLY A 24 2.15 -23.82 -12.71
C GLY A 24 1.00 -24.57 -12.05
N VAL A 25 -0.12 -24.72 -12.78
CA VAL A 25 -1.28 -25.50 -12.34
C VAL A 25 -1.69 -26.44 -13.47
N SER A 26 -1.77 -27.72 -13.17
CA SER A 26 -2.30 -28.74 -14.09
C SER A 26 -3.66 -29.23 -13.60
N LEU A 27 -4.64 -29.32 -14.50
CA LEU A 27 -5.99 -29.79 -14.19
C LEU A 27 -6.22 -31.17 -14.82
N TYR A 28 -6.59 -32.15 -13.99
CA TYR A 28 -7.05 -33.46 -14.40
C TYR A 28 -8.51 -33.61 -14.05
N THR A 29 -9.30 -34.16 -15.00
CA THR A 29 -10.73 -34.39 -14.76
C THR A 29 -11.06 -35.86 -15.05
N THR A 30 -11.76 -36.51 -14.12
CA THR A 30 -12.24 -37.88 -14.29
C THR A 30 -13.76 -37.89 -14.12
N LYS A 31 -14.46 -38.49 -15.13
CA LYS A 31 -15.91 -38.60 -15.10
C LYS A 31 -16.32 -39.99 -14.61
N LYS A 32 -17.17 -40.02 -13.57
CA LYS A 32 -17.80 -41.25 -13.06
C LYS A 32 -19.34 -41.10 -13.10
N GLY A 33 -19.97 -41.68 -14.11
CA GLY A 33 -21.42 -41.52 -14.31
C GLY A 33 -21.82 -40.06 -14.52
N LYS A 34 -22.64 -39.50 -13.62
CA LYS A 34 -23.08 -38.09 -13.63
C LYS A 34 -22.20 -37.16 -12.78
N LYS A 35 -21.15 -37.73 -12.14
CA LYS A 35 -20.21 -36.96 -11.29
C LYS A 35 -18.91 -36.73 -12.03
N LEU A 36 -18.31 -35.57 -11.78
CA LEU A 36 -17.01 -35.15 -12.29
C LEU A 36 -16.08 -34.87 -11.12
N ASP A 37 -14.96 -35.57 -11.05
CA ASP A 37 -13.86 -35.29 -10.13
C ASP A 37 -12.86 -34.39 -10.84
N ALA A 38 -12.52 -33.25 -10.23
CA ALA A 38 -11.49 -32.33 -10.71
C ALA A 38 -10.31 -32.33 -9.72
N THR A 39 -9.10 -32.60 -10.24
CA THR A 39 -7.87 -32.60 -9.44
C THR A 39 -6.93 -31.53 -9.98
N TYR A 40 -6.56 -30.59 -9.12
CA TYR A 40 -5.56 -29.55 -9.42
C TYR A 40 -4.21 -30.01 -8.89
N LEU A 41 -3.23 -30.15 -9.77
CA LEU A 41 -1.84 -30.40 -9.39
C LEU A 41 -1.08 -29.08 -9.44
N LEU A 42 -0.60 -28.62 -8.28
CA LEU A 42 0.11 -27.36 -8.13
C LEU A 42 1.62 -27.60 -8.25
N HIS A 43 2.27 -26.76 -9.05
CA HIS A 43 3.73 -26.73 -9.23
C HIS A 43 4.23 -25.34 -8.82
N PRO A 44 4.44 -25.06 -7.51
CA PRO A 44 4.79 -23.72 -7.04
C PRO A 44 6.18 -23.28 -7.51
N GLY A 45 7.14 -24.18 -7.68
CA GLY A 45 8.52 -23.82 -7.91
C GLY A 45 9.15 -23.19 -6.66
N GLU A 46 10.22 -22.41 -6.86
CA GLU A 46 10.87 -21.69 -5.77
C GLU A 46 10.37 -20.25 -5.68
N PRO A 47 10.18 -19.71 -4.47
CA PRO A 47 9.72 -18.33 -4.28
C PRO A 47 10.83 -17.34 -4.59
N PHE A 48 10.46 -16.18 -5.14
CA PHE A 48 11.37 -15.05 -5.28
C PHE A 48 11.60 -14.33 -3.95
N VAL A 49 12.81 -13.79 -3.77
CA VAL A 49 13.26 -13.09 -2.56
C VAL A 49 13.66 -11.67 -2.93
N ILE A 50 13.40 -10.73 -2.05
CA ILE A 50 13.81 -9.33 -2.21
C ILE A 50 15.32 -9.26 -1.92
N GLY A 51 16.13 -8.95 -2.93
CA GLY A 51 17.58 -8.80 -2.79
C GLY A 51 17.98 -7.38 -2.40
N LYS A 52 17.48 -6.39 -3.16
CA LYS A 52 17.76 -4.96 -2.94
C LYS A 52 16.49 -4.16 -2.96
N VAL A 53 16.46 -3.08 -2.17
CA VAL A 53 15.35 -2.13 -2.15
C VAL A 53 15.91 -0.73 -2.40
N LYS A 54 15.32 0.00 -3.35
CA LYS A 54 15.64 1.39 -3.67
C LYS A 54 14.38 2.23 -3.59
N TYR A 55 14.48 3.44 -3.06
CA TYR A 55 13.41 4.43 -3.05
C TYR A 55 13.77 5.55 -4.02
N GLU A 56 12.95 5.76 -5.04
CA GLU A 56 13.07 6.86 -5.99
C GLU A 56 11.94 7.85 -5.73
N VAL A 57 12.27 8.90 -4.96
CA VAL A 57 11.35 9.94 -4.54
C VAL A 57 11.98 11.28 -4.90
N GLU A 58 11.31 12.06 -5.76
CA GLU A 58 11.80 13.37 -6.20
C GLU A 58 11.51 14.50 -5.19
N ASP A 59 10.42 14.39 -4.42
CA ASP A 59 10.05 15.36 -3.38
C ASP A 59 11.03 15.26 -2.20
N GLU A 60 11.81 16.31 -1.99
CA GLU A 60 12.87 16.36 -0.97
C GLU A 60 12.32 16.20 0.45
N HIS A 61 11.14 16.77 0.74
CA HIS A 61 10.55 16.68 2.06
C HIS A 61 10.07 15.24 2.36
N ILE A 62 9.42 14.61 1.39
CA ILE A 62 9.00 13.20 1.50
C ILE A 62 10.23 12.29 1.62
N GLN A 63 11.27 12.55 0.83
CA GLN A 63 12.52 11.80 0.91
C GLN A 63 13.14 11.88 2.32
N GLN A 64 13.16 13.08 2.92
CA GLN A 64 13.64 13.27 4.28
C GLN A 64 12.78 12.53 5.31
N LEU A 65 11.45 12.59 5.21
CA LEU A 65 10.54 11.86 6.10
C LEU A 65 10.78 10.35 6.05
N LEU A 66 10.92 9.80 4.84
CA LEU A 66 11.20 8.37 4.66
C LEU A 66 12.59 7.97 5.18
N HIS A 67 13.56 8.87 5.10
CA HIS A 67 14.92 8.63 5.60
C HIS A 67 15.01 8.72 7.14
N LEU A 68 14.23 9.62 7.76
CA LEU A 68 14.17 9.81 9.22
C LEU A 68 13.31 8.75 9.91
N ASP A 69 12.43 8.07 9.16
CA ASP A 69 11.64 6.97 9.71
C ASP A 69 12.54 5.80 10.11
N ASN A 70 12.18 5.18 11.23
CA ASN A 70 12.95 4.04 11.74
C ASN A 70 12.98 2.91 10.70
N PRO A 71 14.18 2.42 10.27
CA PRO A 71 14.30 1.30 9.34
C PRO A 71 13.59 0.03 9.81
N ASP A 72 13.37 -0.12 11.12
CA ASP A 72 12.63 -1.26 11.68
C ASP A 72 11.14 -1.23 11.31
N ASN A 73 10.59 -0.04 11.02
CA ASN A 73 9.21 0.11 10.59
C ASN A 73 8.98 -0.34 9.14
N GLN A 74 10.04 -0.41 8.32
CA GLN A 74 9.95 -0.82 6.92
C GLN A 74 9.42 -2.25 6.81
N GLN A 75 8.38 -2.42 6.00
CA GLN A 75 7.75 -3.71 5.75
C GLN A 75 8.48 -4.53 4.68
N ILE A 76 9.36 -3.88 3.92
CA ILE A 76 10.17 -4.48 2.85
C ILE A 76 11.63 -4.47 3.27
N LYS A 77 12.22 -5.66 3.43
CA LYS A 77 13.64 -5.82 3.79
C LYS A 77 14.30 -6.86 2.89
N PRO A 78 15.60 -6.69 2.58
CA PRO A 78 16.35 -7.73 1.88
C PRO A 78 16.24 -9.08 2.61
N GLY A 79 16.14 -10.15 1.84
CA GLY A 79 15.97 -11.52 2.35
C GLY A 79 14.51 -11.94 2.58
N MET A 80 13.54 -11.00 2.56
CA MET A 80 12.12 -11.33 2.67
C MET A 80 11.59 -11.91 1.36
N ARG A 81 10.54 -12.74 1.48
CA ARG A 81 9.81 -13.24 0.31
C ARG A 81 9.12 -12.07 -0.40
N PHE A 82 9.21 -12.05 -1.72
CA PHE A 82 8.49 -11.10 -2.55
C PHE A 82 7.00 -11.49 -2.64
N THR A 83 6.14 -10.80 -1.92
CA THR A 83 4.68 -11.02 -1.93
C THR A 83 3.93 -9.73 -2.16
N VAL A 84 2.75 -9.83 -2.78
CA VAL A 84 1.86 -8.66 -2.96
C VAL A 84 1.47 -8.05 -1.62
N GLU A 85 1.25 -8.87 -0.60
CA GLU A 85 0.92 -8.42 0.76
C GLU A 85 2.04 -7.56 1.37
N THR A 86 3.30 -7.97 1.25
CA THR A 86 4.45 -7.20 1.74
C THR A 86 4.52 -5.83 1.07
N LEU A 87 4.30 -5.77 -0.25
CA LEU A 87 4.29 -4.52 -1.00
C LEU A 87 3.13 -3.61 -0.58
N ASP A 88 1.92 -4.17 -0.40
CA ASP A 88 0.75 -3.39 0.00
C ASP A 88 0.87 -2.88 1.45
N ASN A 89 1.46 -3.65 2.34
CA ASN A 89 1.75 -3.22 3.70
C ASN A 89 2.73 -2.04 3.72
N GLU A 90 3.77 -2.05 2.90
CA GLU A 90 4.69 -0.92 2.77
C GLU A 90 4.00 0.33 2.18
N ARG A 91 3.15 0.16 1.16
CA ARG A 91 2.33 1.26 0.64
C ARG A 91 1.45 1.89 1.72
N ARG A 92 0.80 1.07 2.55
CA ARG A 92 -0.04 1.55 3.66
C ARG A 92 0.80 2.28 4.71
N ARG A 93 1.96 1.74 5.08
CA ARG A 93 2.86 2.36 6.04
C ARG A 93 3.29 3.76 5.58
N ILE A 94 3.79 3.87 4.35
CA ILE A 94 4.21 5.15 3.78
C ILE A 94 3.02 6.11 3.65
N SER A 95 1.87 5.64 3.18
CA SER A 95 0.66 6.46 3.09
C SER A 95 0.26 7.02 4.45
N SER A 96 0.27 6.20 5.51
CA SER A 96 -0.02 6.63 6.87
C SER A 96 1.02 7.63 7.40
N LEU A 97 2.30 7.41 7.13
CA LEU A 97 3.37 8.35 7.50
C LEU A 97 3.13 9.73 6.89
N LEU A 98 2.83 9.77 5.59
CA LEU A 98 2.63 11.03 4.86
C LEU A 98 1.31 11.72 5.24
N THR A 99 0.20 10.99 5.40
CA THR A 99 -1.07 11.60 5.82
C THR A 99 -0.99 12.17 7.24
N ASN A 100 -0.13 11.62 8.08
CA ASN A 100 0.13 12.16 9.43
C ASN A 100 1.09 13.37 9.44
N ASP A 101 1.77 13.66 8.33
CA ASP A 101 2.64 14.84 8.17
C ASP A 101 2.02 15.92 7.27
N GLY A 102 0.72 15.92 7.07
CA GLY A 102 0.01 16.97 6.35
C GLY A 102 -0.35 16.65 4.91
N TYR A 103 0.03 15.53 4.35
CA TYR A 103 -0.32 15.13 2.99
C TYR A 103 -1.72 14.52 2.92
N PHE A 104 -2.73 15.27 3.32
CA PHE A 104 -4.14 14.84 3.45
C PHE A 104 -4.70 14.12 2.21
N ARG A 105 -4.27 14.50 1.01
CA ARG A 105 -4.72 13.90 -0.26
C ARG A 105 -3.82 12.76 -0.75
N PHE A 106 -2.86 12.36 0.04
CA PHE A 106 -1.99 11.26 -0.32
C PHE A 106 -2.74 9.92 -0.22
N HIS A 107 -2.54 9.05 -1.20
CA HIS A 107 -3.13 7.72 -1.23
C HIS A 107 -2.07 6.69 -1.64
N LYS A 108 -2.18 5.47 -1.15
CA LYS A 108 -1.23 4.38 -1.43
C LYS A 108 -1.02 4.08 -2.92
N ASP A 109 -2.00 4.42 -3.78
CA ASP A 109 -1.91 4.19 -5.23
C ASP A 109 -0.92 5.11 -5.94
N PHE A 110 -0.46 6.19 -5.26
CA PHE A 110 0.67 6.98 -5.75
C PHE A 110 2.02 6.27 -5.61
N ILE A 111 2.05 5.14 -4.89
CA ILE A 111 3.26 4.34 -4.71
C ILE A 111 3.22 3.16 -5.67
N GLN A 112 4.19 3.11 -6.57
CA GLN A 112 4.38 2.01 -7.51
C GLN A 112 5.69 1.29 -7.22
N PHE A 113 5.74 0.00 -7.53
CA PHE A 113 6.95 -0.79 -7.45
C PHE A 113 7.32 -1.31 -8.83
N SER A 114 8.59 -1.17 -9.19
CA SER A 114 9.19 -1.94 -10.26
C SER A 114 10.08 -3.03 -9.66
N ALA A 115 10.03 -4.19 -10.28
CA ALA A 115 10.78 -5.38 -9.84
C ALA A 115 11.65 -5.86 -11.01
N ASP A 116 12.96 -5.77 -10.84
CA ASP A 116 13.93 -6.23 -11.83
C ASP A 116 14.46 -7.60 -11.42
N THR A 117 14.34 -8.56 -12.34
CA THR A 117 14.86 -9.91 -12.17
C THR A 117 15.99 -10.17 -13.14
N ILE A 118 17.05 -10.81 -12.67
CA ILE A 118 18.13 -11.30 -13.53
C ILE A 118 17.85 -12.76 -13.85
N ALA A 119 17.93 -13.13 -15.12
CA ALA A 119 17.71 -14.49 -15.57
C ALA A 119 18.62 -15.47 -14.79
N GLY A 120 18.02 -16.50 -14.19
CA GLY A 120 18.70 -17.50 -13.38
C GLY A 120 18.95 -17.09 -11.92
N GLN A 121 18.55 -15.89 -11.50
CA GLN A 121 18.58 -15.47 -10.11
C GLN A 121 17.17 -15.42 -9.52
N LYS A 122 17.05 -15.64 -8.20
CA LYS A 122 15.79 -15.59 -7.46
C LYS A 122 15.64 -14.28 -6.69
N ASP A 123 16.71 -13.47 -6.68
CA ASP A 123 16.74 -12.18 -6.03
C ASP A 123 16.15 -11.12 -6.94
N ILE A 124 15.23 -10.33 -6.38
CA ILE A 124 14.57 -9.20 -7.05
C ILE A 124 15.21 -7.90 -6.56
N ALA A 125 15.63 -7.06 -7.49
CA ALA A 125 15.90 -5.66 -7.20
C ALA A 125 14.59 -4.88 -7.27
N LEU A 126 14.12 -4.40 -6.13
CA LEU A 126 12.84 -3.70 -5.99
C LEU A 126 13.10 -2.20 -5.92
N THR A 127 12.43 -1.43 -6.78
CA THR A 127 12.44 0.03 -6.75
C THR A 127 11.05 0.56 -6.48
N LEU A 128 10.92 1.38 -5.43
CA LEU A 128 9.72 2.12 -5.12
C LEU A 128 9.77 3.47 -5.84
N HIS A 129 8.72 3.79 -6.60
CA HIS A 129 8.51 5.07 -7.27
C HIS A 129 7.34 5.79 -6.64
N LEU A 130 7.51 7.08 -6.37
CA LEU A 130 6.43 7.95 -5.94
C LEU A 130 5.91 8.73 -7.15
N MET A 131 4.64 8.49 -7.50
CA MET A 131 3.96 9.23 -8.58
C MET A 131 3.63 10.65 -8.10
N LYS A 132 3.72 11.62 -9.00
CA LYS A 132 3.33 13.02 -8.72
C LYS A 132 1.82 13.17 -8.58
N TYR A 133 1.40 14.20 -7.87
CA TYR A 133 0.00 14.54 -7.70
C TYR A 133 -0.58 15.20 -8.94
N LYS A 134 -1.80 14.79 -9.30
CA LYS A 134 -2.66 15.47 -10.29
C LYS A 134 -4.01 15.78 -9.67
N ALA A 135 -4.44 17.02 -9.73
CA ALA A 135 -5.76 17.42 -9.22
C ALA A 135 -6.91 16.83 -10.06
N ASN A 136 -6.69 16.61 -11.35
CA ASN A 136 -7.58 15.94 -12.30
C ASN A 136 -6.77 15.43 -13.49
N SER A 137 -7.40 14.69 -14.41
CA SER A 137 -6.73 14.09 -15.58
C SER A 137 -6.04 15.08 -16.51
N ASN A 138 -6.47 16.35 -16.54
CA ASN A 138 -5.93 17.40 -17.40
C ASN A 138 -4.99 18.36 -16.66
N ALA A 139 -4.84 18.21 -15.34
CA ALA A 139 -3.96 19.04 -14.55
C ALA A 139 -2.49 18.65 -14.74
N PRO A 140 -1.55 19.60 -14.62
CA PRO A 140 -0.14 19.28 -14.60
C PRO A 140 0.21 18.41 -13.40
N GLU A 141 1.28 17.63 -13.55
CA GLU A 141 1.90 16.92 -12.44
C GLU A 141 2.63 17.91 -11.55
N VAL A 142 2.36 17.85 -10.25
CA VAL A 142 2.99 18.70 -9.25
C VAL A 142 3.37 17.84 -8.04
N ASP A 143 4.19 18.37 -7.15
CA ASP A 143 4.49 17.73 -5.89
C ASP A 143 3.22 17.60 -5.02
N HIS A 144 3.20 16.64 -4.12
CA HIS A 144 2.04 16.42 -3.26
C HIS A 144 1.79 17.62 -2.35
N PRO A 145 0.58 18.22 -2.36
CA PRO A 145 0.29 19.37 -1.51
C PRO A 145 0.22 18.96 -0.05
N ARG A 146 0.92 19.72 0.81
CA ARG A 146 0.89 19.59 2.25
C ARG A 146 -0.11 20.57 2.85
N TYR A 147 -0.93 20.11 3.78
CA TYR A 147 -2.01 20.87 4.38
C TYR A 147 -1.74 21.14 5.87
N GLU A 148 -2.08 22.33 6.30
CA GLU A 148 -2.05 22.74 7.70
C GLU A 148 -3.46 23.08 8.17
N ILE A 149 -3.73 22.86 9.46
CA ILE A 149 -5.01 23.19 10.05
C ILE A 149 -5.05 24.70 10.31
N ARG A 150 -5.92 25.42 9.59
CA ARG A 150 -6.08 26.84 9.74
C ARG A 150 -6.92 27.17 10.97
N ASN A 151 -8.13 26.63 11.04
CA ASN A 151 -9.10 26.91 12.11
C ASN A 151 -9.81 25.62 12.54
N ILE A 152 -10.09 25.55 13.84
CA ILE A 152 -10.92 24.48 14.41
C ILE A 152 -12.19 25.12 14.98
N ASN A 153 -13.35 24.82 14.38
CA ASN A 153 -14.63 25.34 14.79
C ASN A 153 -15.44 24.25 15.48
N TYR A 154 -15.96 24.56 16.66
CA TYR A 154 -16.88 23.67 17.38
C TYR A 154 -18.30 24.19 17.23
N LEU A 155 -19.20 23.36 16.69
CA LEU A 155 -20.61 23.67 16.50
C LEU A 155 -21.45 22.74 17.36
N SER A 156 -22.49 23.28 18.00
CA SER A 156 -23.49 22.49 18.72
C SER A 156 -24.83 22.51 17.97
N ASN A 157 -25.49 21.38 17.89
CA ASN A 157 -26.85 21.28 17.32
C ASN A 157 -27.91 21.77 18.29
N ASP A 158 -27.56 22.02 19.55
CA ASP A 158 -28.45 22.43 20.61
C ASP A 158 -28.30 23.94 20.84
N SER A 159 -29.18 24.74 20.21
CA SER A 159 -29.28 26.20 20.33
C SER A 159 -28.08 26.95 20.87
N ASP A 160 -27.44 27.72 20.02
CA ASP A 160 -26.48 28.83 20.24
C ASP A 160 -25.51 28.82 21.42
N ARG A 161 -25.51 27.81 22.30
CA ARG A 161 -24.63 27.73 23.47
C ARG A 161 -23.91 26.39 23.55
N ILE A 162 -22.59 26.44 23.37
CA ILE A 162 -21.71 25.34 23.73
C ILE A 162 -21.57 25.34 25.24
N HIS A 163 -22.12 24.37 25.95
CA HIS A 163 -22.07 24.24 27.41
C HIS A 163 -20.68 23.85 27.95
N LEU A 164 -19.73 23.53 27.07
CA LEU A 164 -18.36 23.17 27.42
C LEU A 164 -17.44 24.38 27.24
N ARG A 165 -16.50 24.57 28.18
CA ARG A 165 -15.46 25.58 28.03
C ARG A 165 -14.59 25.26 26.83
N HIS A 166 -14.21 26.26 26.04
CA HIS A 166 -13.34 26.12 24.86
C HIS A 166 -12.07 25.31 25.15
N GLN A 167 -11.46 25.50 26.31
CA GLN A 167 -10.27 24.75 26.73
C GLN A 167 -10.52 23.24 26.87
N VAL A 168 -11.72 22.82 27.28
CA VAL A 168 -12.07 21.40 27.38
C VAL A 168 -12.17 20.80 26.00
N LEU A 169 -12.77 21.51 25.03
CA LEU A 169 -12.87 21.08 23.64
C LEU A 169 -11.49 20.97 22.98
N LEU A 170 -10.63 21.99 23.20
CA LEU A 170 -9.24 21.96 22.73
C LEU A 170 -8.44 20.78 23.30
N ASN A 171 -8.63 20.45 24.56
CA ASN A 171 -7.93 19.32 25.20
C ASN A 171 -8.46 17.96 24.75
N ALA A 172 -9.73 17.90 24.36
CA ALA A 172 -10.37 16.68 23.87
C ALA A 172 -10.03 16.35 22.41
N THR A 173 -9.56 17.35 21.63
CA THR A 173 -9.13 17.16 20.24
C THR A 173 -7.62 17.07 20.16
N ALA A 174 -7.11 16.16 19.37
CA ALA A 174 -5.67 16.05 19.09
C ALA A 174 -5.21 17.06 18.02
N LEU A 175 -6.12 17.56 17.19
CA LEU A 175 -5.84 18.59 16.19
C LEU A 175 -5.42 19.91 16.84
N ARG A 176 -4.51 20.63 16.19
CA ARG A 176 -4.04 21.97 16.63
C ARG A 176 -3.92 22.89 15.42
N GLU A 177 -4.40 24.14 15.59
CA GLU A 177 -4.23 25.19 14.58
C GLU A 177 -2.75 25.50 14.33
N GLY A 178 -2.39 25.77 13.08
CA GLY A 178 -1.01 26.02 12.66
C GLY A 178 -0.10 24.78 12.65
N ARG A 179 -0.68 23.58 12.80
CA ARG A 179 0.07 22.33 12.70
C ARG A 179 -0.32 21.60 11.41
N PRO A 180 0.59 20.79 10.85
CA PRO A 180 0.25 19.91 9.76
C PRO A 180 -0.97 19.04 10.10
N TYR A 181 -1.79 18.76 9.11
CA TYR A 181 -2.87 17.79 9.26
C TYR A 181 -2.29 16.42 9.65
N SER A 182 -3.00 15.70 10.50
CA SER A 182 -2.65 14.32 10.87
C SER A 182 -3.92 13.48 10.91
N ASP A 183 -3.92 12.39 10.15
CA ASP A 183 -5.03 11.44 10.10
C ASP A 183 -5.21 10.72 11.46
N ALA A 184 -4.11 10.39 12.14
CA ALA A 184 -4.14 9.78 13.47
C ALA A 184 -4.66 10.73 14.57
N ALA A 185 -4.71 12.05 14.30
CA ALA A 185 -5.20 13.06 15.23
C ALA A 185 -6.66 13.48 14.92
N SER A 186 -7.23 13.04 13.80
CA SER A 186 -8.60 13.28 13.36
C SER A 186 -9.54 12.21 13.85
#